data_1911223e7267269d2868a449b3f87ac2
#
_entry.id   1911223e7267269d2868a449b3f87ac2
#
_cell.length_a   1.000
_cell.length_b   1.000
_cell.length_c   1.000
_cell.angle_alpha   90.00
_cell.angle_beta   90.00
_cell.angle_gamma   90.00
#
_symmetry.space_group_name_H-M   'P 1'
#
loop_
_entity.id
_entity.type
_entity.pdbx_description
1 polymer ?
#
loop_
_entity_poly.entity_id
_entity_poly.type
_entity_poly.pdbx_seq_one_letter_code
_entity_poly.pdbx_strand_id
1 'polypeptide(L)'
;MLYYKQNITNLPTYNDGKFRLFAIKQTEDTYSVEYLRDTKKDIWFEELSISDKLRFDAEEREKKITYKLRIPQTKQIDSLCVIKIGNEYHKVFNAYHFTNKDGFKQTDLTLEEYPRVKLEEEI
;
A
#
# COMPACT_ATOMS: atom_id res chain seq x y z
N MET A 1 -11.58 -19.59 -30.82
CA MET A 1 -12.29 -18.34 -30.52
C MET A 1 -12.65 -18.20 -29.04
N LEU A 2 -13.21 -19.23 -28.44
CA LEU A 2 -13.56 -19.19 -27.03
C LEU A 2 -12.36 -18.98 -26.09
N TYR A 3 -11.22 -19.50 -26.46
CA TYR A 3 -10.02 -19.37 -25.62
C TYR A 3 -9.50 -17.93 -25.52
N TYR A 4 -9.84 -17.04 -26.46
CA TYR A 4 -9.49 -15.63 -26.32
C TYR A 4 -10.20 -15.00 -25.12
N LYS A 5 -11.45 -15.37 -24.90
CA LYS A 5 -12.20 -14.88 -23.75
C LYS A 5 -11.63 -15.41 -22.44
N GLN A 6 -11.15 -16.63 -22.45
CA GLN A 6 -10.53 -17.23 -21.27
C GLN A 6 -9.24 -16.49 -20.88
N ASN A 7 -8.43 -16.10 -21.88
CA ASN A 7 -7.21 -15.33 -21.61
C ASN A 7 -7.53 -13.96 -21.04
N ILE A 8 -8.60 -13.33 -21.52
CA ILE A 8 -9.03 -12.00 -21.03
C ILE A 8 -9.50 -12.11 -19.58
N THR A 9 -10.18 -13.20 -19.20
CA THR A 9 -10.69 -13.36 -17.82
C THR A 9 -9.59 -13.55 -16.78
N ASN A 10 -8.36 -13.86 -17.22
CA ASN A 10 -7.22 -14.04 -16.32
C ASN A 10 -6.45 -12.75 -16.09
N LEU A 11 -6.86 -11.63 -16.70
CA LEU A 11 -6.20 -10.35 -16.50
C LEU A 11 -6.49 -9.81 -15.10
N PRO A 12 -5.46 -9.31 -14.41
CA PRO A 12 -5.68 -8.66 -13.12
C PRO A 12 -6.58 -7.43 -13.26
N THR A 13 -7.44 -7.21 -12.27
CA THR A 13 -8.29 -6.03 -12.21
C THR A 13 -8.04 -5.29 -10.90
N TYR A 14 -7.80 -3.98 -11.00
CA TYR A 14 -7.52 -3.13 -9.85
C TYR A 14 -8.61 -2.06 -9.79
N ASN A 15 -9.81 -2.47 -9.42
CA ASN A 15 -10.98 -1.59 -9.50
C ASN A 15 -11.74 -1.40 -8.19
N ASP A 16 -11.12 -1.75 -7.06
CA ASP A 16 -11.76 -1.57 -5.76
C ASP A 16 -11.55 -0.16 -5.19
N GLY A 17 -10.63 0.59 -5.76
CA GLY A 17 -10.38 1.95 -5.35
C GLY A 17 -9.04 2.46 -5.83
N LYS A 18 -8.72 3.69 -5.42
CA LYS A 18 -7.49 4.36 -5.79
C LYS A 18 -6.91 5.05 -4.55
N PHE A 19 -5.59 5.00 -4.40
CA PHE A 19 -4.93 5.67 -3.29
C PHE A 19 -3.88 6.65 -3.80
N ARG A 20 -3.52 7.63 -2.96
CA ARG A 20 -2.42 8.55 -3.18
C ARG A 20 -1.21 8.08 -2.38
N LEU A 21 -0.06 8.04 -3.02
CA LEU A 21 1.19 7.60 -2.39
C LEU A 21 1.96 8.79 -1.81
N PHE A 22 2.40 8.62 -0.56
CA PHE A 22 3.24 9.58 0.15
C PHE A 22 4.52 8.90 0.59
N ALA A 23 5.62 9.66 0.63
CA ALA A 23 6.89 9.18 1.15
C ALA A 23 7.11 9.78 2.54
N ILE A 24 7.66 8.97 3.45
CA ILE A 24 8.04 9.43 4.79
C ILE A 24 9.42 10.09 4.68
N LYS A 25 9.51 11.34 5.13
CA LYS A 25 10.74 12.14 5.16
C LYS A 25 10.98 12.68 6.56
N GLN A 26 12.19 13.10 6.81
CA GLN A 26 12.55 13.72 8.08
C GLN A 26 13.27 15.04 7.81
N THR A 27 13.04 16.03 8.68
CA THR A 27 13.75 17.30 8.61
C THR A 27 15.22 17.09 9.02
N GLU A 28 16.11 17.94 8.53
CA GLU A 28 17.55 17.84 8.81
C GLU A 28 17.97 18.62 10.06
N ASP A 29 17.04 18.92 10.94
CA ASP A 29 17.30 19.69 12.15
C ASP A 29 17.83 18.81 13.28
N THR A 30 18.34 19.44 14.34
CA THR A 30 18.76 18.77 15.57
C THR A 30 17.61 17.95 16.15
N TYR A 31 16.39 18.48 16.07
CA TYR A 31 15.17 17.77 16.46
C TYR A 31 14.41 17.43 15.19
N SER A 32 14.78 16.32 14.55
CA SER A 32 14.15 15.94 13.30
C SER A 32 12.67 15.59 13.49
N VAL A 33 11.84 16.07 12.57
CA VAL A 33 10.41 15.84 12.56
C VAL A 33 10.09 15.00 11.32
N GLU A 34 9.34 13.91 11.53
CA GLU A 34 8.86 13.08 10.44
C GLU A 34 7.68 13.77 9.76
N TYR A 35 7.68 13.80 8.44
CA TYR A 35 6.59 14.38 7.67
C TYR A 35 6.34 13.59 6.39
N LEU A 36 5.19 13.81 5.76
CA LEU A 36 4.81 13.13 4.53
C LEU A 36 4.96 14.06 3.34
N ARG A 37 5.65 13.57 2.32
CA ARG A 37 5.78 14.25 1.03
C ARG A 37 4.87 13.56 0.02
N ASP A 38 3.99 14.33 -0.60
CA ASP A 38 3.10 13.85 -1.65
C ASP A 38 3.92 13.52 -2.89
N THR A 39 3.90 12.26 -3.32
CA THR A 39 4.58 11.85 -4.55
C THR A 39 3.78 12.19 -5.80
N LYS A 40 2.52 12.62 -5.62
CA LYS A 40 1.56 12.93 -6.69
C LYS A 40 1.25 11.72 -7.58
N LYS A 41 1.43 10.53 -7.06
CA LYS A 41 1.09 9.28 -7.75
C LYS A 41 -0.18 8.70 -7.17
N ASP A 42 -1.14 8.41 -8.04
CA ASP A 42 -2.36 7.70 -7.69
C ASP A 42 -2.29 6.29 -8.27
N ILE A 43 -2.61 5.29 -7.47
CA ILE A 43 -2.51 3.89 -7.87
C ILE A 43 -3.84 3.20 -7.58
N TRP A 44 -4.36 2.49 -8.58
CA TRP A 44 -5.56 1.68 -8.44
C TRP A 44 -5.22 0.36 -7.78
N PHE A 45 -6.14 -0.15 -6.97
CA PHE A 45 -5.89 -1.37 -6.20
C PHE A 45 -7.08 -2.33 -6.22
N GLU A 46 -6.77 -3.58 -5.90
CA GLU A 46 -7.73 -4.60 -5.53
C GLU A 46 -7.59 -4.83 -4.02
N GLU A 47 -8.71 -4.83 -3.30
CA GLU A 47 -8.68 -5.07 -1.86
C GLU A 47 -8.68 -6.57 -1.59
N LEU A 48 -7.79 -7.02 -0.70
CA LEU A 48 -7.65 -8.41 -0.31
C LEU A 48 -8.15 -8.61 1.12
N SER A 49 -8.55 -9.86 1.42
CA SER A 49 -8.95 -10.23 2.77
C SER A 49 -7.74 -10.29 3.70
N ILE A 50 -7.93 -9.87 4.93
CA ILE A 50 -6.91 -9.94 5.98
C ILE A 50 -7.15 -11.23 6.77
N SER A 51 -6.14 -12.11 6.83
CA SER A 51 -6.25 -13.35 7.59
C SER A 51 -6.19 -13.09 9.09
N ASP A 52 -6.84 -13.95 9.87
CA ASP A 52 -6.78 -13.87 11.34
C ASP A 52 -5.36 -14.02 11.85
N LYS A 53 -4.56 -14.88 11.22
CA LYS A 53 -3.17 -15.05 11.59
C LYS A 53 -2.37 -13.76 11.41
N LEU A 54 -2.57 -13.05 10.30
CA LEU A 54 -1.89 -11.80 10.04
C LEU A 54 -2.26 -10.75 11.08
N ARG A 55 -3.55 -10.66 11.45
CA ARG A 55 -4.02 -9.73 12.49
C ARG A 55 -3.39 -10.06 13.83
N PHE A 56 -3.37 -11.35 14.18
CA PHE A 56 -2.83 -11.81 15.45
C PHE A 56 -1.33 -11.51 15.55
N ASP A 57 -0.56 -11.85 14.50
CA ASP A 57 0.88 -11.59 14.46
C ASP A 57 1.18 -10.10 14.57
N ALA A 58 0.37 -9.25 13.94
CA ALA A 58 0.55 -7.80 13.99
C ALA A 58 0.24 -7.25 15.39
N GLU A 59 -0.82 -7.75 16.05
CA GLU A 59 -1.21 -7.33 17.39
C GLU A 59 -0.10 -7.63 18.41
N GLU A 60 0.60 -8.74 18.26
CA GLU A 60 1.75 -9.08 19.11
C GLU A 60 2.87 -8.03 18.99
N ARG A 61 2.92 -7.32 17.87
CA ARG A 61 3.90 -6.24 17.62
C ARG A 61 3.32 -4.86 17.87
N GLU A 62 2.16 -4.80 18.51
CA GLU A 62 1.43 -3.56 18.77
C GLU A 62 1.07 -2.79 17.49
N LYS A 63 0.80 -3.53 16.42
CA LYS A 63 0.40 -2.98 15.11
C LYS A 63 -1.06 -3.35 14.82
N LYS A 64 -1.77 -2.42 14.18
CA LYS A 64 -3.14 -2.66 13.76
C LYS A 64 -3.21 -2.67 12.25
N ILE A 65 -3.47 -3.84 11.68
CA ILE A 65 -3.60 -4.00 10.23
C ILE A 65 -4.94 -3.43 9.79
N THR A 66 -4.92 -2.52 8.83
CA THR A 66 -6.12 -1.85 8.34
C THR A 66 -6.56 -2.35 6.99
N TYR A 67 -5.63 -2.58 6.06
CA TYR A 67 -5.92 -3.04 4.71
C TYR A 67 -4.87 -3.99 4.21
N LYS A 68 -5.28 -4.85 3.29
CA LYS A 68 -4.36 -5.60 2.43
C LYS A 68 -4.78 -5.35 1.00
N LEU A 69 -3.88 -4.81 0.20
CA LEU A 69 -4.16 -4.36 -1.16
C LEU A 69 -3.25 -5.05 -2.16
N ARG A 70 -3.76 -5.26 -3.37
CA ARG A 70 -2.97 -5.75 -4.49
C ARG A 70 -2.94 -4.70 -5.57
N ILE A 71 -1.75 -4.39 -6.07
CA ILE A 71 -1.53 -3.35 -7.08
C ILE A 71 -0.61 -3.88 -8.18
N PRO A 72 -0.53 -3.20 -9.33
CA PRO A 72 0.53 -3.49 -10.29
C PRO A 72 1.88 -3.32 -9.61
N GLN A 73 2.86 -4.15 -9.96
CA GLN A 73 4.14 -4.14 -9.25
C GLN A 73 4.77 -2.74 -9.24
N THR A 74 5.04 -2.24 -8.05
CA THR A 74 5.63 -0.93 -7.82
C THR A 74 6.73 -1.09 -6.77
N LYS A 75 7.95 -1.31 -7.24
CA LYS A 75 9.08 -1.64 -6.36
C LYS A 75 9.55 -0.48 -5.49
N GLN A 76 9.15 0.75 -5.81
CA GLN A 76 9.48 1.92 -5.00
C GLN A 76 8.71 1.96 -3.67
N ILE A 77 7.63 1.20 -3.56
CA ILE A 77 6.84 1.17 -2.32
C ILE A 77 7.50 0.21 -1.33
N ASP A 78 7.82 0.75 -0.16
CA ASP A 78 8.40 0.00 0.95
C ASP A 78 7.83 0.50 2.28
N SER A 79 8.43 0.10 3.39
CA SER A 79 7.96 0.49 4.72
C SER A 79 8.14 1.98 5.04
N LEU A 80 8.78 2.75 4.17
CA LEU A 80 8.93 4.20 4.32
C LEU A 80 7.89 4.96 3.52
N CYS A 81 6.79 4.31 3.17
CA CYS A 81 5.69 4.90 2.43
C CYS A 81 4.42 4.92 3.25
N VAL A 82 3.57 5.90 2.96
CA VAL A 82 2.24 6.04 3.53
C VAL A 82 1.25 6.18 2.39
N ILE A 83 0.09 5.57 2.57
CA ILE A 83 -0.96 5.52 1.56
C ILE A 83 -2.19 6.21 2.10
N LYS A 84 -2.73 7.15 1.31
CA LYS A 84 -3.98 7.84 1.66
C LYS A 84 -5.13 7.22 0.87
N ILE A 85 -6.10 6.65 1.59
CA ILE A 85 -7.33 6.11 1.03
C ILE A 85 -8.48 6.97 1.57
N GLY A 86 -9.21 7.67 0.69
CA GLY A 86 -10.20 8.62 1.13
C GLY A 86 -9.54 9.73 1.96
N ASN A 87 -9.93 9.85 3.22
CA ASN A 87 -9.34 10.83 4.13
C ASN A 87 -8.44 10.20 5.19
N GLU A 88 -8.15 8.91 5.05
CA GLU A 88 -7.36 8.19 6.05
C GLU A 88 -5.97 7.86 5.51
N TYR A 89 -4.98 7.95 6.40
CA TYR A 89 -3.59 7.64 6.08
C TYR A 89 -3.21 6.32 6.73
N HIS A 90 -2.51 5.47 5.98
CA HIS A 90 -2.07 4.15 6.42
C HIS A 90 -0.60 3.97 6.07
N LYS A 91 0.18 3.47 7.02
CA LYS A 91 1.58 3.19 6.76
C LYS A 91 1.73 1.81 6.12
N VAL A 92 2.68 1.67 5.20
CA VAL A 92 3.02 0.37 4.64
C VAL A 92 3.74 -0.45 5.69
N PHE A 93 3.10 -1.52 6.16
CA PHE A 93 3.69 -2.47 7.09
C PHE A 93 4.60 -3.45 6.37
N ASN A 94 4.16 -3.92 5.20
CA ASN A 94 4.93 -4.82 4.36
C ASN A 94 4.54 -4.66 2.90
N ALA A 95 5.53 -4.75 2.01
CA ALA A 95 5.31 -4.76 0.57
C ALA A 95 5.95 -6.02 0.00
N TYR A 96 5.14 -6.86 -0.63
CA TYR A 96 5.57 -8.12 -1.22
C TYR A 96 5.44 -8.06 -2.74
N HIS A 97 6.57 -8.06 -3.42
CA HIS A 97 6.61 -8.00 -4.88
C HIS A 97 6.75 -9.42 -5.44
N PHE A 98 5.88 -9.78 -6.38
CA PHE A 98 5.86 -11.14 -6.92
C PHE A 98 5.34 -11.15 -8.34
N THR A 99 5.49 -12.30 -8.99
CA THR A 99 4.87 -12.58 -10.29
C THR A 99 3.84 -13.68 -10.06
N ASN A 100 2.59 -13.44 -10.47
CA ASN A 100 1.55 -14.43 -10.26
C ASN A 100 1.69 -15.59 -11.24
N LYS A 101 0.83 -16.63 -11.09
CA LYS A 101 0.88 -17.83 -11.91
C LYS A 101 0.65 -17.56 -13.40
N ASP A 102 0.00 -16.46 -13.74
CA ASP A 102 -0.28 -16.08 -15.12
C ASP A 102 0.77 -15.12 -15.71
N GLY A 103 1.85 -14.87 -14.98
CA GLY A 103 2.97 -14.06 -15.44
C GLY A 103 2.85 -12.57 -15.18
N PHE A 104 1.81 -12.11 -14.47
CA PHE A 104 1.64 -10.70 -14.16
C PHE A 104 2.42 -10.32 -12.90
N LYS A 105 3.16 -9.21 -12.99
CA LYS A 105 3.94 -8.69 -11.87
C LYS A 105 3.04 -7.83 -10.98
N GLN A 106 2.98 -8.18 -9.70
CA GLN A 106 2.09 -7.53 -8.75
C GLN A 106 2.83 -7.22 -7.45
N THR A 107 2.23 -6.36 -6.64
CA THR A 107 2.70 -6.05 -5.28
C THR A 107 1.53 -6.16 -4.33
N ASP A 108 1.70 -6.94 -3.27
CA ASP A 108 0.73 -7.00 -2.17
C ASP A 108 1.22 -6.11 -1.04
N LEU A 109 0.38 -5.16 -0.66
CA LEU A 109 0.66 -4.21 0.42
C LEU A 109 -0.16 -4.59 1.64
N THR A 110 0.51 -4.69 2.78
CA THR A 110 -0.15 -4.81 4.08
C THR A 110 0.00 -3.46 4.76
N LEU A 111 -1.13 -2.87 5.17
CA LEU A 111 -1.14 -1.52 5.73
C LEU A 111 -1.46 -1.56 7.21
N GLU A 112 -0.87 -0.63 7.96
CA GLU A 112 -1.12 -0.44 9.38
C GLU A 112 -1.63 0.98 9.62
N GLU A 113 -2.25 1.20 10.78
CA GLU A 113 -2.69 2.52 11.20
C GLU A 113 -1.54 3.52 11.22
N TYR A 114 -1.82 4.76 10.78
CA TYR A 114 -0.85 5.85 10.85
C TYR A 114 -1.51 7.08 11.48
N PRO A 115 -1.49 7.19 12.82
CA PRO A 115 -2.26 8.21 13.52
C PRO A 115 -1.61 9.60 13.55
N ARG A 116 -0.31 9.69 13.29
CA ARG A 116 0.43 10.96 13.44
C ARG A 116 0.79 11.55 12.08
N VAL A 117 -0.20 12.09 11.39
CA VAL A 117 0.00 12.67 10.06
C VAL A 117 0.52 14.10 10.19
N LYS A 118 1.63 14.38 9.49
CA LYS A 118 2.14 15.73 9.31
C LYS A 118 2.57 15.90 7.87
N LEU A 119 1.95 16.79 7.14
CA LEU A 119 2.24 17.02 5.75
C LEU A 119 3.41 17.99 5.59
N GLU A 120 4.13 17.90 4.46
CA GLU A 120 5.28 18.74 4.17
C GLU A 120 4.95 20.23 4.27
N GLU A 121 3.76 20.62 3.83
CA GLU A 121 3.31 22.01 3.85
C GLU A 121 3.07 22.57 5.25
N GLU A 122 3.04 21.70 6.26
CA GLU A 122 2.84 22.08 7.66
C GLU A 122 4.16 22.29 8.42
N ILE A 123 5.28 22.10 7.74
CA ILE A 123 6.62 22.22 8.33
C ILE A 123 7.07 23.69 8.42
#